data_506481aea1b7224312c099ac64d987d6
#
_entry.id   506481aea1b7224312c099ac64d987d6
#
_cell.length_a   1.000
_cell.length_b   1.000
_cell.length_c   1.000
_cell.angle_alpha   90.00
_cell.angle_beta   90.00
_cell.angle_gamma   90.00
#
_symmetry.space_group_name_H-M   'P 1'
#
loop_
_entity.id
_entity.type
_entity.pdbx_description
1 polymer ?
#
loop_
_entity_poly.entity_id
_entity_poly.type
_entity_poly.pdbx_seq_one_letter_code
_entity_poly.pdbx_strand_id
1 'polypeptide(L)'
;VTLITRPRRFGKTLNMSMLNCFFSRQYEHRGDLFEGLNIWSDLKYRNIQGSYPVIYLSFADVKQDCYGDTVQKIRHIIGDTYRQHRYLLDALCFTEAEKHQFTKVMNCEMDDVTAQDALKNLSYYLHHYWKKRSIFLLDEYDTPMQEAYVHGYWNEFINFIRGLFNSALKTNPYLERAVMTGITRVSKESVFSDLNNLKEIGRAHV
;
A
#
# COMPACT_ATOMS: atom_id res chain seq x y z
N VAL A 1 8.10 -7.64 4.61
CA VAL A 1 7.03 -6.73 5.08
C VAL A 1 7.36 -6.30 6.51
N THR A 2 7.23 -5.00 6.80
CA THR A 2 7.39 -4.44 8.16
C THR A 2 6.06 -3.91 8.64
N LEU A 3 5.59 -4.38 9.80
CA LEU A 3 4.38 -3.90 10.46
C LEU A 3 4.77 -3.06 11.68
N ILE A 4 4.25 -1.84 11.76
CA ILE A 4 4.47 -0.91 12.87
C ILE A 4 3.16 -0.69 13.60
N THR A 5 3.04 -1.21 14.81
CA THR A 5 1.86 -1.02 15.66
C THR A 5 2.15 -0.03 16.78
N ARG A 6 1.43 1.08 16.80
CA ARG A 6 1.55 2.15 17.81
C ARG A 6 0.16 2.75 18.09
N PRO A 7 -0.09 3.24 19.29
CA PRO A 7 -1.32 3.98 19.61
C PRO A 7 -1.56 5.16 18.66
N ARG A 8 -2.76 5.73 18.71
CA ARG A 8 -3.06 6.98 18.01
C ARG A 8 -2.12 8.09 18.49
N ARG A 9 -1.85 9.07 17.61
CA ARG A 9 -0.99 10.24 17.87
C ARG A 9 0.52 9.95 18.08
N PHE A 10 0.99 8.76 17.72
CA PHE A 10 2.42 8.38 17.77
C PHE A 10 3.15 8.64 16.43
N GLY A 11 2.64 9.51 15.60
CA GLY A 11 3.32 9.95 14.37
C GLY A 11 3.40 8.90 13.25
N LYS A 12 2.57 7.84 13.27
CA LYS A 12 2.60 6.78 12.23
C LYS A 12 2.44 7.35 10.82
N THR A 13 1.37 8.09 10.58
CA THR A 13 1.08 8.72 9.28
C THR A 13 2.18 9.70 8.86
N LEU A 14 2.75 10.46 9.80
CA LEU A 14 3.88 11.35 9.52
C LEU A 14 5.11 10.56 9.04
N ASN A 15 5.45 9.48 9.73
CA ASN A 15 6.55 8.61 9.31
C ASN A 15 6.29 7.97 7.93
N MET A 16 5.06 7.56 7.65
CA MET A 16 4.68 7.03 6.32
C MET A 16 4.83 8.10 5.23
N SER A 17 4.41 9.34 5.51
CA SER A 17 4.61 10.49 4.61
C SER A 17 6.10 10.77 4.38
N MET A 18 6.92 10.74 5.43
CA MET A 18 8.39 10.90 5.30
C MET A 18 9.01 9.80 4.43
N LEU A 19 8.60 8.53 4.61
CA LEU A 19 9.05 7.42 3.76
C LEU A 19 8.63 7.61 2.31
N ASN A 20 7.40 8.09 2.07
CA ASN A 20 6.93 8.39 0.72
C ASN A 20 7.78 9.51 0.09
N CYS A 21 8.02 10.62 0.78
CA CYS A 21 8.87 11.70 0.30
C CYS A 21 10.31 11.24 0.03
N PHE A 22 10.81 10.29 0.84
CA PHE A 22 12.18 9.80 0.69
C PHE A 22 12.32 8.85 -0.51
N PHE A 23 11.40 7.90 -0.67
CA PHE A 23 11.59 6.85 -1.69
C PHE A 23 10.93 7.16 -3.03
N SER A 24 9.80 7.89 -3.03
CA SER A 24 8.98 8.04 -4.22
C SER A 24 9.65 8.90 -5.30
N ARG A 25 9.60 8.42 -6.54
CA ARG A 25 10.03 9.16 -7.73
C ARG A 25 9.31 10.50 -7.92
N GLN A 26 8.14 10.67 -7.31
CA GLN A 26 7.46 11.98 -7.30
C GLN A 26 8.28 13.06 -6.61
N TYR A 27 9.23 12.67 -5.75
CA TYR A 27 10.11 13.54 -4.98
C TYR A 27 11.59 13.41 -5.39
N GLU A 28 11.88 12.91 -6.60
CA GLU A 28 13.25 12.63 -7.09
C GLU A 28 14.19 13.85 -6.95
N HIS A 29 13.67 15.07 -7.11
CA HIS A 29 14.47 16.30 -7.01
C HIS A 29 14.30 17.05 -5.68
N ARG A 30 13.75 16.40 -4.66
CA ARG A 30 13.43 17.00 -3.36
C ARG A 30 14.39 16.54 -2.24
N GLY A 31 15.68 16.41 -2.56
CA GLY A 31 16.72 16.16 -1.58
C GLY A 31 16.83 17.24 -0.50
N ASP A 32 16.40 18.46 -0.80
CA ASP A 32 16.29 19.58 0.12
C ASP A 32 15.51 19.24 1.39
N LEU A 33 14.48 18.38 1.30
CA LEU A 33 13.68 17.95 2.45
C LEU A 33 14.47 17.18 3.53
N PHE A 34 15.64 16.67 3.18
CA PHE A 34 16.46 15.79 4.04
C PHE A 34 17.77 16.44 4.47
N GLU A 35 18.04 17.67 4.03
CA GLU A 35 19.21 18.43 4.44
C GLU A 35 19.22 18.66 5.96
N GLY A 36 20.38 18.47 6.57
CA GLY A 36 20.53 18.57 8.04
C GLY A 36 20.11 17.32 8.82
N LEU A 37 19.49 16.32 8.18
CA LEU A 37 19.17 15.05 8.83
C LEU A 37 20.33 14.06 8.73
N ASN A 38 20.48 13.19 9.73
CA ASN A 38 21.55 12.18 9.76
C ASN A 38 21.56 11.27 8.53
N ILE A 39 20.38 10.94 7.99
CA ILE A 39 20.27 10.11 6.78
C ILE A 39 20.92 10.79 5.55
N TRP A 40 20.97 12.12 5.53
CA TRP A 40 21.53 12.88 4.41
C TRP A 40 23.05 12.97 4.44
N SER A 41 23.71 12.64 5.56
CA SER A 41 25.16 12.60 5.67
C SER A 41 25.80 11.42 4.93
N ASP A 42 25.03 10.33 4.67
CA ASP A 42 25.51 9.12 4.00
C ASP A 42 25.12 9.14 2.51
N LEU A 43 26.13 9.11 1.63
CA LEU A 43 25.94 9.08 0.17
C LEU A 43 25.08 7.91 -0.31
N LYS A 44 25.14 6.77 0.39
CA LYS A 44 24.30 5.61 0.07
C LYS A 44 22.84 5.96 0.10
N TYR A 45 22.39 6.71 1.09
CA TYR A 45 21.00 7.11 1.24
C TYR A 45 20.61 8.23 0.27
N ARG A 46 21.51 9.17 -0.02
CA ARG A 46 21.27 10.19 -1.06
C ARG A 46 21.02 9.57 -2.41
N ASN A 47 21.76 8.53 -2.79
CA ASN A 47 21.64 7.85 -4.09
C ASN A 47 20.33 7.07 -4.26
N ILE A 48 19.64 6.74 -3.19
CA ILE A 48 18.35 6.02 -3.26
C ILE A 48 17.15 6.93 -3.02
N GLN A 49 17.35 8.20 -2.62
CA GLN A 49 16.27 9.16 -2.50
C GLN A 49 15.59 9.37 -3.85
N GLY A 50 14.26 9.40 -3.85
CA GLY A 50 13.46 9.60 -5.04
C GLY A 50 13.61 8.52 -6.13
N SER A 51 14.12 7.32 -5.81
CA SER A 51 14.51 6.34 -6.81
C SER A 51 13.56 5.16 -6.98
N TYR A 52 12.50 5.05 -6.17
CA TYR A 52 11.56 3.93 -6.21
C TYR A 52 10.17 4.34 -6.68
N PRO A 53 9.45 3.51 -7.44
CA PRO A 53 8.01 3.63 -7.53
C PRO A 53 7.41 3.27 -6.18
N VAL A 54 6.57 4.15 -5.64
CA VAL A 54 5.90 3.96 -4.34
C VAL A 54 4.40 3.86 -4.56
N ILE A 55 3.79 2.84 -3.97
CA ILE A 55 2.33 2.66 -3.90
C ILE A 55 1.93 2.99 -2.46
N TYR A 56 1.30 4.15 -2.27
CA TYR A 56 0.88 4.65 -0.96
C TYR A 56 -0.65 4.64 -0.85
N LEU A 57 -1.17 3.91 0.14
CA LEU A 57 -2.60 3.87 0.47
C LEU A 57 -2.81 4.16 1.95
N SER A 58 -3.88 4.90 2.26
CA SER A 58 -4.38 5.06 3.62
C SER A 58 -5.80 4.50 3.73
N PHE A 59 -6.02 3.68 4.73
CA PHE A 59 -7.34 3.13 5.06
C PHE A 59 -8.03 3.91 6.19
N ALA A 60 -7.49 5.06 6.59
CA ALA A 60 -7.98 5.86 7.73
C ALA A 60 -9.46 6.24 7.63
N ASP A 61 -9.95 6.45 6.41
CA ASP A 61 -11.34 6.87 6.13
C ASP A 61 -12.27 5.70 5.75
N VAL A 62 -11.81 4.45 5.88
CA VAL A 62 -12.63 3.26 5.62
C VAL A 62 -13.36 2.88 6.90
N LYS A 63 -14.50 3.54 7.15
CA LYS A 63 -15.29 3.45 8.39
C LYS A 63 -16.77 3.23 8.10
N GLN A 64 -17.05 2.32 7.20
CA GLN A 64 -18.41 1.98 6.80
C GLN A 64 -18.99 0.91 7.74
N ASP A 65 -20.30 0.87 7.84
CA ASP A 65 -21.07 -0.02 8.71
C ASP A 65 -21.51 -1.33 8.03
N CYS A 66 -21.22 -1.50 6.74
CA CYS A 66 -21.53 -2.72 6.00
C CYS A 66 -20.43 -3.13 5.02
N TYR A 67 -20.42 -4.41 4.64
CA TYR A 67 -19.44 -5.01 3.73
C TYR A 67 -19.39 -4.30 2.37
N GLY A 68 -20.55 -4.10 1.74
CA GLY A 68 -20.64 -3.53 0.40
C GLY A 68 -19.98 -2.16 0.30
N ASP A 69 -20.33 -1.25 1.22
CA ASP A 69 -19.79 0.11 1.23
C ASP A 69 -18.30 0.14 1.59
N THR A 70 -17.86 -0.77 2.48
CA THR A 70 -16.44 -0.91 2.84
C THR A 70 -15.60 -1.31 1.62
N VAL A 71 -16.04 -2.34 0.89
CA VAL A 71 -15.33 -2.81 -0.31
C VAL A 71 -15.38 -1.74 -1.41
N GLN A 72 -16.51 -1.07 -1.58
CA GLN A 72 -16.63 0.03 -2.53
C GLN A 72 -15.66 1.18 -2.18
N LYS A 73 -15.56 1.56 -0.91
CA LYS A 73 -14.59 2.58 -0.45
C LYS A 73 -13.14 2.16 -0.74
N ILE A 74 -12.80 0.89 -0.53
CA ILE A 74 -11.47 0.36 -0.85
C ILE A 74 -11.22 0.39 -2.37
N ARG A 75 -12.22 0.03 -3.20
CA ARG A 75 -12.11 0.16 -4.67
C ARG A 75 -11.85 1.61 -5.10
N HIS A 76 -12.49 2.59 -4.46
CA HIS A 76 -12.20 4.01 -4.73
C HIS A 76 -10.76 4.38 -4.38
N ILE A 77 -10.24 3.94 -3.22
CA ILE A 77 -8.84 4.18 -2.82
C ILE A 77 -7.87 3.56 -3.84
N ILE A 78 -8.15 2.34 -4.31
CA ILE A 78 -7.36 1.68 -5.36
C ILE A 78 -7.45 2.47 -6.67
N GLY A 79 -8.63 2.88 -7.09
CA GLY A 79 -8.83 3.69 -8.30
C GLY A 79 -8.09 5.03 -8.23
N ASP A 80 -8.12 5.72 -7.08
CA ASP A 80 -7.35 6.94 -6.84
C ASP A 80 -5.84 6.71 -6.95
N THR A 81 -5.37 5.58 -6.43
CA THR A 81 -3.96 5.18 -6.55
C THR A 81 -3.58 4.96 -8.00
N TYR A 82 -4.42 4.32 -8.80
CA TYR A 82 -4.21 4.18 -10.25
C TYR A 82 -4.22 5.54 -10.97
N ARG A 83 -5.11 6.46 -10.59
CA ARG A 83 -5.15 7.83 -11.15
C ARG A 83 -3.84 8.60 -10.95
N GLN A 84 -3.18 8.42 -9.82
CA GLN A 84 -1.85 9.01 -9.57
C GLN A 84 -0.79 8.51 -10.54
N HIS A 85 -0.99 7.31 -11.10
CA HIS A 85 -0.07 6.67 -12.05
C HIS A 85 -0.60 6.65 -13.49
N ARG A 86 -1.59 7.50 -13.83
CA ARG A 86 -2.20 7.54 -15.18
C ARG A 86 -1.21 7.75 -16.32
N TYR A 87 -0.04 8.32 -16.05
CA TYR A 87 1.03 8.48 -17.03
C TYR A 87 1.49 7.15 -17.65
N LEU A 88 1.22 6.02 -16.98
CA LEU A 88 1.52 4.69 -17.51
C LEU A 88 0.69 4.35 -18.77
N LEU A 89 -0.48 4.99 -18.98
CA LEU A 89 -1.32 4.77 -20.15
C LEU A 89 -0.64 5.27 -21.44
N ASP A 90 0.24 6.26 -21.33
CA ASP A 90 1.00 6.81 -22.47
C ASP A 90 2.27 5.99 -22.77
N ALA A 91 2.58 4.98 -21.96
CA ALA A 91 3.79 4.20 -22.12
C ALA A 91 3.66 3.20 -23.29
N LEU A 92 4.71 3.16 -24.14
CA LEU A 92 4.77 2.26 -25.29
C LEU A 92 5.02 0.79 -24.92
N CYS A 93 5.41 0.51 -23.66
CA CYS A 93 5.70 -0.84 -23.20
C CYS A 93 4.47 -1.67 -22.82
N PHE A 94 3.26 -1.09 -22.88
CA PHE A 94 2.01 -1.78 -22.55
C PHE A 94 1.13 -1.97 -23.77
N THR A 95 0.49 -3.14 -23.82
CA THR A 95 -0.50 -3.47 -24.84
C THR A 95 -1.81 -2.71 -24.60
N GLU A 96 -2.66 -2.60 -25.63
CA GLU A 96 -3.97 -1.96 -25.49
C GLU A 96 -4.88 -2.72 -24.49
N ALA A 97 -4.74 -4.05 -24.39
CA ALA A 97 -5.47 -4.84 -23.39
C ALA A 97 -5.05 -4.48 -21.96
N GLU A 98 -3.76 -4.29 -21.70
CA GLU A 98 -3.24 -3.85 -20.40
C GLU A 98 -3.69 -2.43 -20.05
N LYS A 99 -3.67 -1.52 -21.02
CA LYS A 99 -4.18 -0.14 -20.83
C LYS A 99 -5.68 -0.14 -20.55
N HIS A 100 -6.44 -1.00 -21.23
CA HIS A 100 -7.88 -1.15 -20.98
C HIS A 100 -8.15 -1.66 -19.56
N GLN A 101 -7.42 -2.69 -19.12
CA GLN A 101 -7.54 -3.22 -17.76
C GLN A 101 -7.14 -2.17 -16.71
N PHE A 102 -6.05 -1.43 -16.93
CA PHE A 102 -5.64 -0.32 -16.07
C PHE A 102 -6.76 0.73 -15.95
N THR A 103 -7.36 1.11 -17.07
CA THR A 103 -8.44 2.11 -17.13
C THR A 103 -9.69 1.66 -16.36
N LYS A 104 -10.09 0.39 -16.48
CA LYS A 104 -11.19 -0.18 -15.69
C LYS A 104 -10.97 -0.03 -14.18
N VAL A 105 -9.78 -0.40 -13.71
CA VAL A 105 -9.43 -0.26 -12.29
C VAL A 105 -9.41 1.22 -11.88
N MET A 106 -8.83 2.08 -12.70
CA MET A 106 -8.78 3.53 -12.46
C MET A 106 -10.18 4.15 -12.34
N ASN A 107 -11.16 3.65 -13.10
CA ASN A 107 -12.56 4.09 -13.06
C ASN A 107 -13.40 3.39 -11.99
N CYS A 108 -12.79 2.54 -11.16
CA CYS A 108 -13.49 1.71 -10.16
C CYS A 108 -14.46 0.68 -10.78
N GLU A 109 -14.29 0.33 -12.04
CA GLU A 109 -15.06 -0.70 -12.78
C GLU A 109 -14.42 -2.08 -12.55
N MET A 110 -14.42 -2.55 -11.30
CA MET A 110 -13.79 -3.82 -10.92
C MET A 110 -14.69 -4.61 -9.97
N ASP A 111 -14.66 -5.92 -10.11
CA ASP A 111 -15.22 -6.86 -9.13
C ASP A 111 -14.25 -7.11 -7.97
N ASP A 112 -14.64 -7.93 -7.00
CA ASP A 112 -13.81 -8.22 -5.82
C ASP A 112 -12.50 -8.91 -6.19
N VAL A 113 -12.51 -9.83 -7.15
CA VAL A 113 -11.32 -10.57 -7.59
C VAL A 113 -10.32 -9.61 -8.25
N THR A 114 -10.80 -8.76 -9.13
CA THR A 114 -9.98 -7.73 -9.78
C THR A 114 -9.41 -6.74 -8.75
N ALA A 115 -10.22 -6.34 -7.76
CA ALA A 115 -9.77 -5.46 -6.68
C ALA A 115 -8.67 -6.09 -5.82
N GLN A 116 -8.78 -7.40 -5.51
CA GLN A 116 -7.76 -8.14 -4.76
C GLN A 116 -6.41 -8.19 -5.49
N ASP A 117 -6.40 -8.27 -6.82
CA ASP A 117 -5.16 -8.31 -7.60
C ASP A 117 -4.67 -6.92 -8.06
N ALA A 118 -5.46 -5.87 -7.88
CA ALA A 118 -5.16 -4.56 -8.42
C ALA A 118 -3.81 -3.99 -7.97
N LEU A 119 -3.46 -4.12 -6.69
CA LEU A 119 -2.19 -3.60 -6.17
C LEU A 119 -0.98 -4.35 -6.75
N LYS A 120 -1.07 -5.66 -6.90
CA LYS A 120 -0.04 -6.47 -7.56
C LYS A 120 0.11 -6.07 -9.03
N ASN A 121 -1.01 -5.87 -9.73
CA ASN A 121 -1.01 -5.45 -11.12
C ASN A 121 -0.43 -4.04 -11.28
N LEU A 122 -0.73 -3.10 -10.37
CA LEU A 122 -0.09 -1.78 -10.40
C LEU A 122 1.42 -1.88 -10.23
N SER A 123 1.90 -2.74 -9.32
CA SER A 123 3.34 -2.94 -9.15
C SER A 123 4.01 -3.59 -10.36
N TYR A 124 3.29 -4.45 -11.10
CA TYR A 124 3.72 -4.97 -12.41
C TYR A 124 3.92 -3.84 -13.41
N TYR A 125 2.92 -2.95 -13.59
CA TYR A 125 3.01 -1.81 -14.53
C TYR A 125 4.18 -0.89 -14.15
N LEU A 126 4.30 -0.54 -12.89
CA LEU A 126 5.38 0.31 -12.38
C LEU A 126 6.76 -0.32 -12.59
N HIS A 127 6.89 -1.64 -12.36
CA HIS A 127 8.14 -2.36 -12.58
C HIS A 127 8.52 -2.38 -14.08
N HIS A 128 7.57 -2.60 -14.97
CA HIS A 128 7.84 -2.62 -16.41
C HIS A 128 8.20 -1.25 -16.96
N TYR A 129 7.64 -0.19 -16.40
CA TYR A 129 7.95 1.19 -16.78
C TYR A 129 9.30 1.67 -16.22
N TRP A 130 9.50 1.54 -14.90
CA TRP A 130 10.67 2.07 -14.20
C TRP A 130 11.84 1.10 -14.08
N LYS A 131 11.66 -0.17 -14.49
CA LYS A 131 12.64 -1.26 -14.31
C LYS A 131 13.09 -1.45 -12.85
N LYS A 132 12.21 -1.12 -11.90
CA LYS A 132 12.47 -1.16 -10.48
C LYS A 132 11.24 -1.66 -9.73
N ARG A 133 11.45 -2.51 -8.69
CA ARG A 133 10.37 -3.02 -7.85
C ARG A 133 9.75 -1.90 -7.03
N SER A 134 8.48 -2.05 -6.67
CA SER A 134 7.72 -1.04 -5.93
C SER A 134 7.87 -1.19 -4.43
N ILE A 135 7.82 -0.05 -3.72
CA ILE A 135 7.65 -0.02 -2.27
C ILE A 135 6.17 0.25 -1.97
N PHE A 136 5.58 -0.57 -1.07
CA PHE A 136 4.21 -0.38 -0.58
C PHE A 136 4.23 0.31 0.78
N LEU A 137 3.41 1.35 0.91
CA LEU A 137 3.17 2.05 2.16
C LEU A 137 1.67 1.99 2.46
N LEU A 138 1.27 1.22 3.47
CA LEU A 138 -0.13 0.98 3.82
C LEU A 138 -0.40 1.56 5.21
N ASP A 139 -1.04 2.73 5.26
CA ASP A 139 -1.33 3.41 6.53
C ASP A 139 -2.71 3.03 7.07
N GLU A 140 -2.79 2.83 8.39
CA GLU A 140 -4.00 2.45 9.13
C GLU A 140 -4.72 1.22 8.55
N TYR A 141 -3.93 0.17 8.22
CA TYR A 141 -4.43 -1.04 7.58
C TYR A 141 -5.54 -1.75 8.36
N ASP A 142 -5.56 -1.59 9.68
CA ASP A 142 -6.48 -2.26 10.61
C ASP A 142 -7.81 -1.51 10.80
N THR A 143 -7.94 -0.27 10.35
CA THR A 143 -9.17 0.52 10.48
C THR A 143 -10.40 -0.20 9.90
N PRO A 144 -10.41 -0.64 8.62
CA PRO A 144 -11.59 -1.33 8.07
C PRO A 144 -11.88 -2.67 8.76
N MET A 145 -10.88 -3.31 9.33
CA MET A 145 -11.05 -4.55 10.06
C MET A 145 -11.71 -4.33 11.42
N GLN A 146 -11.36 -3.23 12.09
CA GLN A 146 -12.02 -2.82 13.35
C GLN A 146 -13.50 -2.52 13.11
N GLU A 147 -13.83 -1.77 12.06
CA GLU A 147 -15.22 -1.48 11.68
C GLU A 147 -15.99 -2.77 11.33
N ALA A 148 -15.38 -3.67 10.55
CA ALA A 148 -15.99 -4.95 10.21
C ALA A 148 -16.31 -5.81 11.44
N TYR A 149 -15.45 -5.76 12.45
CA TYR A 149 -15.67 -6.46 13.71
C TYR A 149 -16.81 -5.81 14.52
N VAL A 150 -16.80 -4.50 14.66
CA VAL A 150 -17.81 -3.74 15.42
C VAL A 150 -19.20 -3.87 14.80
N HIS A 151 -19.31 -3.84 13.47
CA HIS A 151 -20.57 -3.87 12.74
C HIS A 151 -20.99 -5.27 12.27
N GLY A 152 -20.24 -6.31 12.64
CA GLY A 152 -20.66 -7.72 12.49
C GLY A 152 -20.50 -8.34 11.11
N TYR A 153 -19.80 -7.68 10.15
CA TYR A 153 -19.51 -8.22 8.81
C TYR A 153 -18.08 -8.75 8.66
N TRP A 154 -17.42 -9.09 9.77
CA TRP A 154 -16.03 -9.58 9.82
C TRP A 154 -15.77 -10.78 8.90
N ASN A 155 -16.64 -11.79 8.93
CA ASN A 155 -16.42 -13.04 8.19
C ASN A 155 -16.40 -12.85 6.67
N GLU A 156 -17.20 -11.93 6.15
CA GLU A 156 -17.23 -11.56 4.74
C GLU A 156 -16.00 -10.74 4.37
N PHE A 157 -15.71 -9.72 5.17
CA PHE A 157 -14.64 -8.78 4.92
C PHE A 157 -13.24 -9.40 5.00
N ILE A 158 -13.02 -10.33 5.95
CA ILE A 158 -11.71 -10.94 6.16
C ILE A 158 -11.21 -11.71 4.94
N ASN A 159 -12.11 -12.35 4.18
CA ASN A 159 -11.76 -13.06 2.97
C ASN A 159 -11.32 -12.11 1.86
N PHE A 160 -12.00 -10.98 1.70
CA PHE A 160 -11.65 -9.96 0.73
C PHE A 160 -10.27 -9.35 1.04
N ILE A 161 -10.06 -8.87 2.27
CA ILE A 161 -8.82 -8.19 2.66
C ILE A 161 -7.61 -9.13 2.68
N ARG A 162 -7.82 -10.41 3.05
CA ARG A 162 -6.79 -11.45 2.96
C ARG A 162 -6.35 -11.67 1.52
N GLY A 163 -7.28 -11.75 0.57
CA GLY A 163 -6.99 -11.84 -0.85
C GLY A 163 -6.15 -10.67 -1.34
N LEU A 164 -6.56 -9.44 -1.00
CA LEU A 164 -5.84 -8.21 -1.37
C LEU A 164 -4.39 -8.20 -0.84
N PHE A 165 -4.20 -8.50 0.45
CA PHE A 165 -2.86 -8.45 1.05
C PHE A 165 -1.99 -9.64 0.63
N ASN A 166 -2.53 -10.82 0.44
CA ASN A 166 -1.76 -11.97 -0.06
C ASN A 166 -1.28 -11.71 -1.48
N SER A 167 -2.14 -11.21 -2.36
CA SER A 167 -1.76 -10.86 -3.73
C SER A 167 -0.68 -9.76 -3.75
N ALA A 168 -0.87 -8.70 -2.98
CA ALA A 168 0.03 -7.55 -2.96
C ALA A 168 1.38 -7.83 -2.28
N LEU A 169 1.40 -8.63 -1.19
CA LEU A 169 2.54 -8.71 -0.28
C LEU A 169 3.24 -10.07 -0.26
N LYS A 170 2.52 -11.19 -0.50
CA LYS A 170 3.09 -12.54 -0.40
C LYS A 170 3.61 -13.05 -1.74
N THR A 171 2.78 -12.99 -2.76
CA THR A 171 3.04 -13.61 -4.08
C THR A 171 3.41 -12.60 -5.15
N ASN A 172 3.88 -11.42 -4.75
CA ASN A 172 4.18 -10.32 -5.65
C ASN A 172 5.69 -10.23 -5.97
N PRO A 173 6.14 -10.66 -7.17
CA PRO A 173 7.55 -10.60 -7.55
C PRO A 173 8.04 -9.17 -7.79
N TYR A 174 7.14 -8.21 -7.92
CA TYR A 174 7.43 -6.79 -8.17
C TYR A 174 7.49 -5.95 -6.89
N LEU A 175 7.35 -6.59 -5.73
CA LEU A 175 7.49 -5.97 -4.41
C LEU A 175 8.96 -5.90 -4.01
N GLU A 176 9.45 -4.71 -3.70
CA GLU A 176 10.76 -4.51 -3.05
C GLU A 176 10.62 -4.58 -1.53
N ARG A 177 9.77 -3.74 -0.97
CA ARG A 177 9.48 -3.68 0.47
C ARG A 177 8.05 -3.24 0.70
N ALA A 178 7.52 -3.59 1.87
CA ALA A 178 6.26 -3.04 2.36
C ALA A 178 6.40 -2.58 3.81
N VAL A 179 5.81 -1.44 4.11
CA VAL A 179 5.62 -0.92 5.47
C VAL A 179 4.13 -0.73 5.70
N MET A 180 3.64 -1.28 6.79
CA MET A 180 2.23 -1.18 7.20
C MET A 180 2.18 -0.54 8.58
N THR A 181 1.20 0.34 8.80
CA THR A 181 0.96 0.91 10.13
C THR A 181 -0.47 0.67 10.59
N GLY A 182 -0.63 0.46 11.89
CA GLY A 182 -1.92 0.29 12.55
C GLY A 182 -1.85 0.57 14.04
N ILE A 183 -2.99 0.46 14.72
CA ILE A 183 -3.09 0.58 16.17
C ILE A 183 -2.90 -0.79 16.80
N THR A 184 -3.51 -1.80 16.21
CA THR A 184 -3.52 -3.17 16.69
C THR A 184 -2.88 -4.10 15.68
N ARG A 185 -2.37 -5.20 16.19
CA ARG A 185 -2.07 -6.35 15.36
C ARG A 185 -3.36 -7.17 15.25
N VAL A 186 -3.96 -7.19 14.08
CA VAL A 186 -4.99 -8.17 13.77
C VAL A 186 -4.35 -9.56 13.85
N SER A 187 -5.01 -10.53 14.51
CA SER A 187 -4.41 -11.84 14.82
C SER A 187 -3.78 -12.48 13.57
N LYS A 188 -2.61 -13.11 13.75
CA LYS A 188 -1.89 -13.78 12.65
C LYS A 188 -2.78 -14.77 11.89
N GLU A 189 -3.67 -15.42 12.61
CA GLU A 189 -4.51 -16.50 12.07
C GLU A 189 -5.59 -16.02 11.10
N SER A 190 -5.95 -14.73 11.13
CA SER A 190 -7.04 -14.22 10.29
C SER A 190 -6.57 -13.55 8.98
N VAL A 191 -5.49 -12.77 9.01
CA VAL A 191 -5.06 -11.95 7.85
C VAL A 191 -3.64 -12.27 7.40
N PHE A 192 -2.74 -12.51 8.35
CA PHE A 192 -1.30 -12.63 8.12
C PHE A 192 -0.74 -14.04 8.34
N SER A 193 -1.59 -15.05 8.51
CA SER A 193 -1.16 -16.46 8.63
C SER A 193 -0.23 -16.87 7.50
N ASP A 194 -0.45 -16.29 6.34
CA ASP A 194 0.27 -16.61 5.13
C ASP A 194 1.50 -15.73 4.88
N LEU A 195 1.71 -14.64 5.62
CA LEU A 195 2.87 -13.75 5.47
C LEU A 195 4.03 -14.20 6.37
N ASN A 196 4.81 -15.18 5.90
CA ASN A 196 5.96 -15.73 6.64
C ASN A 196 7.08 -14.71 6.89
N ASN A 197 7.11 -13.58 6.17
CA ASN A 197 8.16 -12.57 6.20
C ASN A 197 7.76 -11.28 6.94
N LEU A 198 6.76 -11.34 7.83
CA LEU A 198 6.30 -10.18 8.57
C LEU A 198 7.25 -9.89 9.75
N LYS A 199 7.97 -8.77 9.69
CA LYS A 199 8.72 -8.21 10.81
C LYS A 199 7.86 -7.19 11.53
N GLU A 200 7.56 -7.43 12.79
CA GLU A 200 6.78 -6.50 13.62
C GLU A 200 7.68 -5.62 14.45
N ILE A 201 7.36 -4.31 14.45
CA ILE A 201 7.92 -3.32 15.36
C ILE A 201 6.75 -2.85 16.24
N GLY A 202 6.49 -3.61 17.30
CA GLY A 202 5.42 -3.38 18.25
C GLY A 202 5.83 -2.59 19.50
N ARG A 203 4.95 -2.56 20.51
CA ARG A 203 5.31 -2.08 21.85
C ARG A 203 6.43 -2.96 22.41
N ALA A 204 7.49 -2.33 22.93
CA ALA A 204 8.34 -3.00 23.89
C ALA A 204 7.42 -3.44 25.06
N HIS A 205 7.42 -4.73 25.41
CA HIS A 205 6.85 -5.15 26.68
C HIS A 205 7.71 -4.46 27.76
N VAL A 206 7.09 -3.55 28.49
CA VAL A 206 7.60 -3.03 29.75
C VAL A 206 7.25 -4.02 30.83
#